data_01392ae6d0836ffa9d760f4ef2e32cbf
#
_entry.id   01392ae6d0836ffa9d760f4ef2e32cbf
#
_cell.length_a   1.000
_cell.length_b   1.000
_cell.length_c   1.000
_cell.angle_alpha   90.00
_cell.angle_beta   90.00
_cell.angle_gamma   90.00
#
_symmetry.space_group_name_H-M   'P 1'
#
loop_
_entity.id
_entity.type
_entity.pdbx_description
1 polymer ?
#
loop_
_entity_poly.entity_id
_entity_poly.type
_entity_poly.pdbx_seq_one_letter_code
_entity_poly.pdbx_strand_id
1 'polypeptide(L)'
;MPILNEVPVRRLVLLLAVSVLSASAQTKKIVVKGGEDMVKELKSAAPQAQIVPVTDANVMKEIADADGFVGDIRPVEVRAAKKLQWVQVMSAGVENVLFMAGGNELRDSNIVLTNNKIVQGPEIADHAMAMLLALTRRLPKYIAEMRAESFDRQAFDGIELRGKTAVVVGVGGIGMQIAQRAWAFGMTVVGVDPEDKPFSPFLASVVKPDQIDEVIPRADVVFISAPHTERSHKEMGAHEFELMKPHSYFIAVSRGGVYDMNGLVKGLDGRKLAGAGVDVTDPEPLPKGHPLWKFDNVIITPHIAGRSDQDRARMVGTAKENLARFVEGKPLVNVVDKQKGY
;
A
#
# COMPACT_ATOMS: atom_id res chain seq x y z
N MET A 1 92.31 3.72 -18.31
CA MET A 1 91.37 2.66 -17.91
C MET A 1 91.18 2.67 -16.41
N PRO A 2 90.06 3.08 -15.88
CA PRO A 2 89.72 2.74 -14.50
C PRO A 2 88.48 1.85 -14.51
N ILE A 3 88.56 0.90 -13.63
CA ILE A 3 87.61 -0.16 -13.34
C ILE A 3 86.40 0.42 -12.60
N LEU A 4 85.18 0.20 -13.10
CA LEU A 4 83.94 0.54 -12.43
C LEU A 4 83.58 -0.56 -11.47
N ASN A 5 83.50 -0.22 -10.18
CA ASN A 5 83.01 -1.06 -9.10
C ASN A 5 81.45 -1.13 -9.15
N GLU A 6 80.95 -2.34 -9.28
CA GLU A 6 79.48 -2.64 -9.13
C GLU A 6 79.07 -2.60 -7.66
N VAL A 7 78.07 -1.81 -7.34
CA VAL A 7 77.37 -1.75 -6.04
C VAL A 7 76.16 -2.68 -6.10
N PRO A 8 76.02 -3.66 -5.18
CA PRO A 8 74.89 -4.55 -5.19
C PRO A 8 73.65 -3.85 -4.58
N VAL A 9 72.58 -3.65 -5.40
CA VAL A 9 71.30 -3.17 -4.94
C VAL A 9 70.62 -4.29 -4.14
N ARG A 10 70.60 -4.19 -2.81
CA ARG A 10 69.75 -4.99 -1.92
C ARG A 10 68.33 -4.54 -2.10
N ARG A 11 67.48 -5.34 -2.75
CA ARG A 11 66.02 -5.19 -2.75
C ARG A 11 65.46 -5.49 -1.35
N LEU A 12 65.08 -4.43 -0.65
CA LEU A 12 64.28 -4.50 0.56
C LEU A 12 62.86 -4.81 0.17
N VAL A 13 62.40 -6.04 0.29
CA VAL A 13 61.00 -6.43 0.13
C VAL A 13 60.26 -6.06 1.42
N LEU A 14 59.56 -4.94 1.43
CA LEU A 14 58.68 -4.56 2.52
C LEU A 14 57.36 -5.37 2.37
N LEU A 15 57.21 -6.44 3.14
CA LEU A 15 55.95 -7.15 3.32
C LEU A 15 55.02 -6.26 4.14
N LEU A 16 54.14 -5.50 3.49
CA LEU A 16 52.98 -4.88 4.15
C LEU A 16 51.97 -5.99 4.50
N ALA A 17 52.00 -6.45 5.76
CA ALA A 17 50.93 -7.24 6.31
C ALA A 17 49.69 -6.35 6.46
N VAL A 18 48.81 -6.38 5.46
CA VAL A 18 47.45 -5.84 5.62
C VAL A 18 46.70 -6.72 6.58
N SER A 19 46.70 -6.36 7.85
CA SER A 19 45.80 -6.93 8.84
C SER A 19 44.37 -6.46 8.49
N VAL A 20 43.64 -7.30 7.77
CA VAL A 20 42.17 -7.16 7.65
C VAL A 20 41.63 -7.44 9.05
N LEU A 21 41.41 -6.39 9.83
CA LEU A 21 40.54 -6.49 11.00
C LEU A 21 39.16 -6.87 10.52
N SER A 22 38.86 -8.14 10.53
CA SER A 22 37.50 -8.66 10.49
C SER A 22 36.80 -8.14 11.76
N ALA A 23 36.22 -6.97 11.71
CA ALA A 23 35.24 -6.60 12.71
C ALA A 23 34.18 -7.72 12.67
N SER A 24 34.11 -8.54 13.71
CA SER A 24 33.05 -9.52 13.85
C SER A 24 31.76 -8.73 13.84
N ALA A 25 31.05 -8.74 12.72
CA ALA A 25 29.77 -8.06 12.61
C ALA A 25 28.89 -8.62 13.72
N GLN A 26 28.54 -7.79 14.68
CA GLN A 26 27.68 -8.19 15.80
C GLN A 26 26.38 -8.77 15.20
N THR A 27 26.02 -9.99 15.59
CA THR A 27 24.81 -10.66 15.12
C THR A 27 23.60 -9.77 15.38
N LYS A 28 22.90 -9.36 14.33
CA LYS A 28 21.70 -8.52 14.44
C LYS A 28 20.57 -9.30 15.09
N LYS A 29 19.94 -8.72 16.11
CA LYS A 29 18.75 -9.26 16.76
C LYS A 29 17.50 -8.68 16.10
N ILE A 30 16.66 -9.55 15.54
CA ILE A 30 15.41 -9.18 14.86
C ILE A 30 14.25 -9.79 15.63
N VAL A 31 13.39 -8.95 16.15
CA VAL A 31 12.17 -9.34 16.84
C VAL A 31 11.04 -9.47 15.82
N VAL A 32 10.31 -10.58 15.85
CA VAL A 32 9.26 -10.88 14.88
C VAL A 32 7.94 -11.12 15.61
N LYS A 33 6.99 -10.22 15.39
CA LYS A 33 5.60 -10.32 15.85
C LYS A 33 4.74 -10.90 14.72
N GLY A 34 4.74 -12.22 14.60
CA GLY A 34 4.05 -12.94 13.51
C GLY A 34 3.96 -14.44 13.76
N GLY A 35 3.26 -15.15 12.87
CA GLY A 35 3.07 -16.60 12.98
C GLY A 35 4.36 -17.40 12.78
N GLU A 36 4.34 -18.65 13.25
CA GLU A 36 5.51 -19.56 13.21
C GLU A 36 6.11 -19.74 11.82
N ASP A 37 5.25 -19.84 10.79
CA ASP A 37 5.70 -19.98 9.41
C ASP A 37 6.52 -18.77 8.94
N MET A 38 6.06 -17.54 9.25
CA MET A 38 6.80 -16.33 8.92
C MET A 38 8.16 -16.30 9.62
N VAL A 39 8.20 -16.67 10.90
CA VAL A 39 9.45 -16.77 11.67
C VAL A 39 10.41 -17.75 11.02
N LYS A 40 9.93 -18.93 10.60
CA LYS A 40 10.72 -19.95 9.92
C LYS A 40 11.29 -19.45 8.59
N GLU A 41 10.47 -18.79 7.80
CA GLU A 41 10.88 -18.20 6.51
C GLU A 41 11.92 -17.08 6.69
N LEU A 42 11.75 -16.20 7.67
CA LEU A 42 12.73 -15.15 7.99
C LEU A 42 14.05 -15.73 8.47
N LYS A 43 14.04 -16.77 9.32
CA LYS A 43 15.25 -17.49 9.72
C LYS A 43 16.02 -18.06 8.53
N SER A 44 15.32 -18.59 7.55
CA SER A 44 15.95 -19.12 6.33
C SER A 44 16.57 -18.04 5.44
N ALA A 45 16.01 -16.82 5.44
CA ALA A 45 16.50 -15.71 4.64
C ALA A 45 17.75 -15.02 5.22
N ALA A 46 17.94 -15.07 6.54
CA ALA A 46 19.09 -14.48 7.22
C ALA A 46 19.57 -15.38 8.37
N PRO A 47 20.21 -16.53 8.08
CA PRO A 47 20.64 -17.48 9.09
C PRO A 47 21.69 -16.92 10.05
N GLN A 48 22.39 -15.84 9.67
CA GLN A 48 23.36 -15.12 10.49
C GLN A 48 22.71 -14.15 11.50
N ALA A 49 21.39 -13.90 11.41
CA ALA A 49 20.67 -13.04 12.35
C ALA A 49 20.03 -13.86 13.47
N GLN A 50 19.91 -13.27 14.64
CA GLN A 50 19.13 -13.82 15.74
C GLN A 50 17.65 -13.43 15.57
N ILE A 51 16.84 -14.33 15.05
CA ILE A 51 15.40 -14.12 14.87
C ILE A 51 14.64 -14.59 16.12
N VAL A 52 13.97 -13.64 16.80
CA VAL A 52 13.26 -13.87 18.07
C VAL A 52 11.77 -13.69 17.86
N PRO A 53 10.96 -14.77 17.89
CA PRO A 53 9.51 -14.64 17.85
C PRO A 53 8.99 -14.03 19.15
N VAL A 54 8.00 -13.12 19.02
CA VAL A 54 7.36 -12.47 20.16
C VAL A 54 5.84 -12.46 20.07
N THR A 55 5.24 -12.34 21.24
CA THR A 55 3.85 -12.06 21.47
C THR A 55 3.71 -10.78 22.32
N ASP A 56 2.49 -10.32 22.56
CA ASP A 56 2.26 -9.19 23.46
C ASP A 56 2.81 -9.40 24.87
N ALA A 57 2.94 -10.66 25.31
CA ALA A 57 3.43 -10.99 26.65
C ALA A 57 4.95 -10.78 26.83
N ASN A 58 5.76 -10.95 25.77
CA ASN A 58 7.23 -10.90 25.88
C ASN A 58 7.89 -9.83 25.02
N VAL A 59 7.15 -9.13 24.13
CA VAL A 59 7.72 -8.16 23.22
C VAL A 59 8.48 -7.04 23.92
N MET A 60 7.98 -6.55 25.05
CA MET A 60 8.63 -5.46 25.81
C MET A 60 10.03 -5.81 26.32
N LYS A 61 10.25 -7.09 26.67
CA LYS A 61 11.57 -7.60 27.07
C LYS A 61 12.50 -7.73 25.87
N GLU A 62 12.02 -8.35 24.81
CA GLU A 62 12.84 -8.73 23.66
C GLU A 62 13.21 -7.55 22.77
N ILE A 63 12.37 -6.49 22.73
CA ILE A 63 12.60 -5.31 21.88
C ILE A 63 13.67 -4.38 22.46
N ALA A 64 13.95 -4.46 23.74
CA ALA A 64 14.84 -3.51 24.43
C ALA A 64 16.25 -3.43 23.82
N ASP A 65 16.76 -4.53 23.29
CA ASP A 65 18.08 -4.66 22.66
C ASP A 65 18.02 -5.12 21.20
N ALA A 66 16.82 -5.07 20.57
CA ALA A 66 16.63 -5.45 19.18
C ALA A 66 17.20 -4.41 18.21
N ASP A 67 17.79 -4.87 17.12
CA ASP A 67 18.25 -4.03 16.00
C ASP A 67 17.13 -3.80 14.95
N GLY A 68 16.22 -4.79 14.76
CA GLY A 68 15.11 -4.73 13.82
C GLY A 68 13.84 -5.34 14.39
N PHE A 69 12.69 -4.91 13.84
CA PHE A 69 11.37 -5.39 14.21
C PHE A 69 10.54 -5.70 12.94
N VAL A 70 9.87 -6.84 12.91
CA VAL A 70 8.94 -7.22 11.84
C VAL A 70 7.56 -7.47 12.42
N GLY A 71 6.57 -6.72 11.95
CA GLY A 71 5.16 -6.77 12.41
C GLY A 71 4.60 -5.40 12.77
N ASP A 72 3.45 -5.39 13.42
CA ASP A 72 2.81 -4.16 13.88
C ASP A 72 3.42 -3.72 15.22
N ILE A 73 4.09 -2.58 15.20
CA ILE A 73 4.77 -1.99 16.37
C ILE A 73 3.91 -0.90 17.00
N ARG A 74 3.88 -0.87 18.32
CA ARG A 74 3.16 0.17 19.11
C ARG A 74 4.11 1.23 19.64
N PRO A 75 3.64 2.45 19.91
CA PRO A 75 4.47 3.54 20.47
C PRO A 75 5.24 3.14 21.72
N VAL A 76 4.61 2.36 22.62
CA VAL A 76 5.25 1.88 23.85
C VAL A 76 6.44 0.95 23.55
N GLU A 77 6.36 0.16 22.49
CA GLU A 77 7.41 -0.73 22.01
C GLU A 77 8.58 0.08 21.41
N VAL A 78 8.26 1.11 20.63
CA VAL A 78 9.28 2.05 20.10
C VAL A 78 10.04 2.74 21.23
N ARG A 79 9.34 3.23 22.25
CA ARG A 79 9.98 3.87 23.44
C ARG A 79 10.88 2.92 24.21
N ALA A 80 10.54 1.63 24.28
CA ALA A 80 11.34 0.61 24.97
C ALA A 80 12.59 0.20 24.21
N ALA A 81 12.58 0.36 22.89
CA ALA A 81 13.65 -0.07 22.00
C ALA A 81 14.85 0.88 22.04
N LYS A 82 16.01 0.41 22.54
CA LYS A 82 17.22 1.26 22.70
C LYS A 82 18.17 1.21 21.49
N LYS A 83 18.04 0.20 20.63
CA LYS A 83 18.95 -0.04 19.49
C LYS A 83 18.22 -0.18 18.15
N LEU A 84 16.90 -0.03 18.12
CA LEU A 84 16.09 -0.28 16.95
C LEU A 84 16.47 0.66 15.81
N GLN A 85 16.81 0.09 14.66
CA GLN A 85 17.23 0.79 13.45
C GLN A 85 16.23 0.61 12.31
N TRP A 86 15.44 -0.47 12.33
CA TRP A 86 14.54 -0.84 11.24
C TRP A 86 13.24 -1.47 11.76
N VAL A 87 12.14 -1.08 11.13
CA VAL A 87 10.81 -1.68 11.30
C VAL A 87 10.26 -2.05 9.93
N GLN A 88 9.79 -3.30 9.78
CA GLN A 88 9.01 -3.77 8.66
C GLN A 88 7.57 -4.00 9.09
N VAL A 89 6.62 -3.21 8.62
CA VAL A 89 5.20 -3.53 8.78
C VAL A 89 4.70 -4.42 7.65
N MET A 90 3.72 -5.28 7.97
CA MET A 90 3.20 -6.26 7.00
C MET A 90 2.01 -5.73 6.18
N SER A 91 1.60 -4.48 6.39
CA SER A 91 0.56 -3.78 5.61
C SER A 91 1.17 -2.87 4.54
N ALA A 92 0.35 -2.43 3.59
CA ALA A 92 0.70 -1.34 2.67
C ALA A 92 0.54 0.02 3.34
N GLY A 93 -0.56 0.24 4.09
CA GLY A 93 -0.78 1.46 4.87
C GLY A 93 0.05 1.48 6.14
N VAL A 94 0.45 2.67 6.58
CA VAL A 94 1.32 2.90 7.75
C VAL A 94 0.70 3.87 8.75
N GLU A 95 -0.50 4.35 8.50
CA GLU A 95 -1.20 5.32 9.35
C GLU A 95 -1.35 4.83 10.80
N ASN A 96 -1.60 3.53 11.00
CA ASN A 96 -1.76 2.92 12.31
C ASN A 96 -0.49 2.96 13.17
N VAL A 97 0.69 3.02 12.54
CA VAL A 97 1.98 3.06 13.25
C VAL A 97 2.60 4.46 13.27
N LEU A 98 2.14 5.39 12.41
CA LEU A 98 2.68 6.75 12.33
C LEU A 98 1.77 7.81 12.95
N PHE A 99 0.46 7.75 12.70
CA PHE A 99 -0.46 8.84 13.04
C PHE A 99 -1.60 8.41 13.97
N MET A 100 -2.14 7.20 13.80
CA MET A 100 -3.33 6.73 14.54
C MET A 100 -2.99 5.96 15.83
N ALA A 101 -1.73 5.66 16.06
CA ALA A 101 -1.30 4.85 17.22
C ALA A 101 -1.21 5.65 18.54
N GLY A 102 -1.54 6.94 18.54
CA GLY A 102 -1.54 7.78 19.74
C GLY A 102 -0.15 8.27 20.19
N GLY A 103 0.85 8.29 19.29
CA GLY A 103 2.18 8.82 19.55
C GLY A 103 2.99 8.94 18.26
N ASN A 104 3.98 9.82 18.28
CA ASN A 104 4.82 10.14 17.13
C ASN A 104 6.21 9.49 17.20
N GLU A 105 6.42 8.56 18.13
CA GLU A 105 7.74 8.00 18.44
C GLU A 105 8.43 7.40 17.22
N LEU A 106 7.71 6.63 16.41
CA LEU A 106 8.27 6.06 15.20
C LEU A 106 8.43 7.12 14.10
N ARG A 107 7.44 8.00 13.92
CA ARG A 107 7.49 9.08 12.94
C ARG A 107 8.68 9.98 13.11
N ASP A 108 8.93 10.42 14.36
CA ASP A 108 9.94 11.42 14.69
C ASP A 108 11.32 10.79 15.02
N SER A 109 11.45 9.47 14.95
CA SER A 109 12.70 8.73 15.15
C SER A 109 13.58 8.67 13.90
N ASN A 110 14.82 8.21 14.07
CA ASN A 110 15.72 7.85 12.97
C ASN A 110 15.53 6.37 12.50
N ILE A 111 14.55 5.66 13.06
CA ILE A 111 14.28 4.28 12.69
C ILE A 111 13.73 4.23 11.26
N VAL A 112 14.32 3.42 10.40
CA VAL A 112 13.83 3.24 9.04
C VAL A 112 12.56 2.40 9.07
N LEU A 113 11.49 2.90 8.45
CA LEU A 113 10.23 2.18 8.30
C LEU A 113 10.11 1.67 6.86
N THR A 114 9.78 0.40 6.72
CA THR A 114 9.45 -0.22 5.44
C THR A 114 8.08 -0.90 5.49
N ASN A 115 7.38 -0.96 4.36
CA ASN A 115 6.03 -1.52 4.26
C ASN A 115 5.88 -2.44 3.03
N ASN A 116 4.67 -2.91 2.79
CA ASN A 116 4.32 -3.73 1.64
C ASN A 116 3.62 -2.93 0.52
N LYS A 117 3.91 -1.61 0.38
CA LYS A 117 3.41 -0.84 -0.78
C LYS A 117 3.82 -1.52 -2.09
N ILE A 118 2.96 -1.42 -3.11
CA ILE A 118 3.11 -2.07 -4.43
C ILE A 118 2.74 -3.58 -4.41
N VAL A 119 3.06 -4.29 -3.35
CA VAL A 119 2.98 -5.76 -3.27
C VAL A 119 1.56 -6.30 -3.45
N GLN A 120 0.58 -5.62 -2.87
CA GLN A 120 -0.85 -5.96 -2.94
C GLN A 120 -1.57 -5.26 -4.11
N GLY A 121 -0.84 -4.58 -4.98
CA GLY A 121 -1.41 -3.83 -6.11
C GLY A 121 -2.28 -4.68 -7.06
N PRO A 122 -1.82 -5.85 -7.51
CA PRO A 122 -2.54 -6.67 -8.47
C PRO A 122 -3.94 -7.08 -7.99
N GLU A 123 -4.07 -7.71 -6.81
CA GLU A 123 -5.33 -8.19 -6.28
C GLU A 123 -6.30 -7.07 -5.90
N ILE A 124 -5.77 -5.96 -5.36
CA ILE A 124 -6.62 -4.79 -5.04
C ILE A 124 -7.18 -4.18 -6.34
N ALA A 125 -6.37 -4.11 -7.40
CA ALA A 125 -6.84 -3.62 -8.69
C ALA A 125 -7.83 -4.58 -9.35
N ASP A 126 -7.65 -5.89 -9.23
CA ASP A 126 -8.63 -6.89 -9.68
C ASP A 126 -9.95 -6.71 -8.94
N HIS A 127 -9.91 -6.51 -7.63
CA HIS A 127 -11.09 -6.28 -6.80
C HIS A 127 -11.83 -4.99 -7.18
N ALA A 128 -11.10 -3.88 -7.39
CA ALA A 128 -11.66 -2.60 -7.83
C ALA A 128 -12.37 -2.73 -9.18
N MET A 129 -11.75 -3.42 -10.14
CA MET A 129 -12.36 -3.67 -11.45
C MET A 129 -13.51 -4.65 -11.37
N ALA A 130 -13.46 -5.66 -10.50
CA ALA A 130 -14.57 -6.59 -10.27
C ALA A 130 -15.81 -5.85 -9.76
N MET A 131 -15.66 -4.94 -8.79
CA MET A 131 -16.77 -4.11 -8.31
C MET A 131 -17.33 -3.21 -9.43
N LEU A 132 -16.46 -2.53 -10.19
CA LEU A 132 -16.90 -1.69 -11.31
C LEU A 132 -17.66 -2.51 -12.36
N LEU A 133 -17.10 -3.64 -12.79
CA LEU A 133 -17.74 -4.53 -13.77
C LEU A 133 -19.04 -5.12 -13.25
N ALA A 134 -19.13 -5.53 -11.99
CA ALA A 134 -20.35 -6.01 -11.40
C ALA A 134 -21.45 -4.94 -11.42
N LEU A 135 -21.14 -3.69 -11.13
CA LEU A 135 -22.07 -2.57 -11.15
C LEU A 135 -22.49 -2.22 -12.60
N THR A 136 -21.52 -2.04 -13.50
CA THR A 136 -21.80 -1.65 -14.89
C THR A 136 -22.53 -2.74 -15.68
N ARG A 137 -22.39 -4.03 -15.29
CA ARG A 137 -23.10 -5.16 -15.88
C ARG A 137 -24.33 -5.60 -15.08
N ARG A 138 -24.71 -4.85 -14.04
CA ARG A 138 -25.90 -5.10 -13.20
C ARG A 138 -25.91 -6.48 -12.53
N LEU A 139 -24.74 -7.04 -12.23
CA LEU A 139 -24.64 -8.40 -11.67
C LEU A 139 -25.39 -8.55 -10.33
N PRO A 140 -25.40 -7.58 -9.40
CA PRO A 140 -26.17 -7.71 -8.16
C PRO A 140 -27.67 -7.96 -8.41
N LYS A 141 -28.28 -7.26 -9.40
CA LYS A 141 -29.67 -7.49 -9.82
C LYS A 141 -29.87 -8.90 -10.36
N TYR A 142 -29.03 -9.32 -11.32
CA TYR A 142 -29.20 -10.64 -11.95
C TYR A 142 -28.87 -11.81 -11.02
N ILE A 143 -28.00 -11.63 -10.03
CA ILE A 143 -27.78 -12.62 -8.96
C ILE A 143 -29.05 -12.79 -8.10
N ALA A 144 -29.75 -11.68 -7.79
CA ALA A 144 -31.02 -11.75 -7.06
C ALA A 144 -32.13 -12.41 -7.92
N GLU A 145 -32.24 -12.04 -9.19
CA GLU A 145 -33.19 -12.65 -10.13
C GLU A 145 -32.92 -14.15 -10.34
N MET A 146 -31.65 -14.57 -10.45
CA MET A 146 -31.27 -15.98 -10.54
C MET A 146 -31.76 -16.78 -9.31
N ARG A 147 -31.63 -16.21 -8.11
CA ARG A 147 -32.14 -16.85 -6.89
C ARG A 147 -33.66 -16.94 -6.83
N ALA A 148 -34.35 -16.04 -7.52
CA ALA A 148 -35.81 -16.01 -7.68
C ALA A 148 -36.30 -16.81 -8.90
N GLU A 149 -35.39 -17.55 -9.58
CA GLU A 149 -35.68 -18.32 -10.81
C GLU A 149 -36.28 -17.45 -11.94
N SER A 150 -35.97 -16.15 -11.95
CA SER A 150 -36.42 -15.17 -12.95
C SER A 150 -35.40 -15.04 -14.08
N PHE A 151 -35.88 -15.02 -15.33
CA PHE A 151 -35.07 -14.86 -16.53
C PHE A 151 -35.64 -13.72 -17.41
N ASP A 152 -35.44 -12.47 -16.97
CA ASP A 152 -35.91 -11.28 -17.66
C ASP A 152 -34.82 -10.68 -18.57
N ARG A 153 -35.12 -10.54 -19.86
CA ARG A 153 -34.23 -9.92 -20.87
C ARG A 153 -34.53 -8.47 -21.18
N GLN A 154 -35.68 -7.93 -20.71
CA GLN A 154 -36.25 -6.69 -21.21
C GLN A 154 -35.63 -5.43 -20.63
N ALA A 155 -34.97 -5.49 -19.49
CA ALA A 155 -34.52 -4.32 -18.75
C ALA A 155 -33.00 -4.20 -18.63
N PHE A 156 -32.24 -4.61 -19.69
CA PHE A 156 -30.78 -4.49 -19.66
C PHE A 156 -30.35 -3.08 -20.07
N ASP A 157 -29.74 -2.38 -19.11
CA ASP A 157 -29.15 -1.04 -19.23
C ASP A 157 -27.65 -1.05 -18.89
N GLY A 158 -26.94 -2.13 -19.23
CA GLY A 158 -25.53 -2.31 -18.95
C GLY A 158 -24.64 -1.30 -19.67
N ILE A 159 -23.58 -0.89 -19.02
CA ILE A 159 -22.62 0.11 -19.51
C ILE A 159 -21.37 -0.58 -20.04
N GLU A 160 -20.91 -0.18 -21.24
CA GLU A 160 -19.60 -0.52 -21.79
C GLU A 160 -18.54 0.47 -21.28
N LEU A 161 -17.35 -0.04 -20.93
CA LEU A 161 -16.26 0.80 -20.42
C LEU A 161 -15.42 1.48 -21.50
N ARG A 162 -15.39 0.93 -22.72
CA ARG A 162 -14.66 1.50 -23.86
C ARG A 162 -15.06 2.95 -24.10
N GLY A 163 -14.07 3.82 -24.26
CA GLY A 163 -14.26 5.25 -24.50
C GLY A 163 -14.71 6.06 -23.28
N LYS A 164 -14.88 5.42 -22.12
CA LYS A 164 -15.18 6.07 -20.85
C LYS A 164 -13.92 6.63 -20.20
N THR A 165 -14.08 7.59 -19.28
CA THR A 165 -12.98 8.18 -18.53
C THR A 165 -12.94 7.62 -17.10
N ALA A 166 -11.79 7.13 -16.68
CA ALA A 166 -11.49 6.78 -15.31
C ALA A 166 -10.58 7.85 -14.67
N VAL A 167 -10.94 8.33 -13.50
CA VAL A 167 -10.06 9.14 -12.66
C VAL A 167 -9.55 8.25 -11.52
N VAL A 168 -8.23 8.19 -11.33
CA VAL A 168 -7.58 7.39 -10.28
C VAL A 168 -6.91 8.34 -9.30
N VAL A 169 -7.49 8.48 -8.12
CA VAL A 169 -6.96 9.31 -7.02
C VAL A 169 -5.94 8.48 -6.25
N GLY A 170 -4.67 8.91 -6.31
CA GLY A 170 -3.50 8.17 -5.84
C GLY A 170 -2.95 7.22 -6.91
N VAL A 171 -1.90 7.62 -7.63
CA VAL A 171 -1.22 6.80 -8.66
C VAL A 171 0.08 6.19 -8.11
N GLY A 172 -0.05 5.51 -6.98
CA GLY A 172 0.99 4.66 -6.39
C GLY A 172 0.97 3.26 -6.99
N GLY A 173 1.48 2.26 -6.24
CA GLY A 173 1.52 0.87 -6.69
C GLY A 173 0.15 0.30 -7.02
N ILE A 174 -0.87 0.59 -6.21
CA ILE A 174 -2.26 0.15 -6.44
C ILE A 174 -2.89 0.92 -7.60
N GLY A 175 -2.82 2.25 -7.56
CA GLY A 175 -3.46 3.09 -8.58
C GLY A 175 -2.92 2.86 -9.98
N MET A 176 -1.62 2.58 -10.13
CA MET A 176 -1.04 2.22 -11.43
C MET A 176 -1.57 0.87 -11.95
N GLN A 177 -1.80 -0.10 -11.06
CA GLN A 177 -2.40 -1.38 -11.43
C GLN A 177 -3.88 -1.23 -11.83
N ILE A 178 -4.63 -0.33 -11.17
CA ILE A 178 -5.99 0.04 -11.58
C ILE A 178 -5.95 0.73 -12.94
N ALA A 179 -5.06 1.70 -13.14
CA ALA A 179 -4.90 2.43 -14.40
C ALA A 179 -4.61 1.49 -15.59
N GLN A 180 -3.71 0.53 -15.40
CA GLN A 180 -3.38 -0.48 -16.42
C GLN A 180 -4.61 -1.30 -16.82
N ARG A 181 -5.42 -1.73 -15.85
CA ARG A 181 -6.64 -2.53 -16.12
C ARG A 181 -7.72 -1.69 -16.79
N ALA A 182 -7.99 -0.49 -16.29
CA ALA A 182 -8.94 0.43 -16.89
C ALA A 182 -8.56 0.77 -18.35
N TRP A 183 -7.27 1.03 -18.59
CA TRP A 183 -6.73 1.23 -19.94
C TRP A 183 -6.94 0.00 -20.84
N ALA A 184 -6.74 -1.21 -20.33
CA ALA A 184 -6.96 -2.45 -21.08
C ALA A 184 -8.43 -2.66 -21.45
N PHE A 185 -9.38 -2.11 -20.68
CA PHE A 185 -10.80 -2.04 -21.03
C PHE A 185 -11.14 -0.90 -22.02
N GLY A 186 -10.13 -0.20 -22.54
CA GLY A 186 -10.31 0.88 -23.51
C GLY A 186 -10.77 2.21 -22.91
N MET A 187 -10.53 2.41 -21.62
CA MET A 187 -10.82 3.68 -20.94
C MET A 187 -9.68 4.69 -21.13
N THR A 188 -10.01 5.97 -21.12
CA THR A 188 -9.04 7.04 -20.91
C THR A 188 -8.81 7.21 -19.42
N VAL A 189 -7.56 7.12 -18.95
CA VAL A 189 -7.25 7.17 -17.52
C VAL A 189 -6.52 8.46 -17.18
N VAL A 190 -7.04 9.21 -16.20
CA VAL A 190 -6.41 10.40 -15.62
C VAL A 190 -6.04 10.11 -14.17
N GLY A 191 -4.80 10.34 -13.81
CA GLY A 191 -4.31 10.20 -12.44
C GLY A 191 -4.44 11.51 -11.65
N VAL A 192 -4.64 11.43 -10.34
CA VAL A 192 -4.47 12.51 -9.38
C VAL A 192 -3.42 12.08 -8.37
N ASP A 193 -2.27 12.78 -8.29
CA ASP A 193 -1.19 12.39 -7.39
C ASP A 193 -0.31 13.59 -7.02
N PRO A 194 0.10 13.76 -5.75
CA PRO A 194 0.97 14.86 -5.34
C PRO A 194 2.38 14.76 -5.90
N GLU A 195 2.85 13.56 -6.22
CA GLU A 195 4.19 13.32 -6.76
C GLU A 195 4.17 13.35 -8.29
N ASP A 196 5.28 13.78 -8.90
CA ASP A 196 5.47 13.65 -10.33
C ASP A 196 5.63 12.17 -10.69
N LYS A 197 4.96 11.74 -11.75
CA LYS A 197 5.03 10.35 -12.19
C LYS A 197 5.82 10.24 -13.49
N PRO A 198 6.64 9.20 -13.63
CA PRO A 198 7.28 8.91 -14.91
C PRO A 198 6.22 8.61 -15.96
N PHE A 199 6.58 8.74 -17.22
CA PHE A 199 5.70 8.36 -18.33
C PHE A 199 5.16 6.94 -18.15
N SER A 200 3.86 6.79 -18.37
CA SER A 200 3.18 5.50 -18.40
C SER A 200 2.20 5.46 -19.56
N PRO A 201 2.19 4.39 -20.38
CA PRO A 201 1.23 4.26 -21.49
C PRO A 201 -0.22 4.09 -21.00
N PHE A 202 -0.43 3.82 -19.72
CA PHE A 202 -1.73 3.61 -19.10
C PHE A 202 -2.41 4.88 -18.63
N LEU A 203 -1.68 6.00 -18.61
CA LEU A 203 -2.18 7.30 -18.14
C LEU A 203 -2.16 8.32 -19.26
N ALA A 204 -3.30 8.93 -19.53
CA ALA A 204 -3.41 10.05 -20.48
C ALA A 204 -2.77 11.32 -19.89
N SER A 205 -2.94 11.53 -18.59
CA SER A 205 -2.33 12.62 -17.83
C SER A 205 -2.33 12.31 -16.33
N VAL A 206 -1.51 13.05 -15.57
CA VAL A 206 -1.57 13.11 -14.11
C VAL A 206 -1.67 14.58 -13.71
N VAL A 207 -2.62 14.89 -12.84
CA VAL A 207 -2.80 16.23 -12.27
C VAL A 207 -2.48 16.22 -10.77
N LYS A 208 -2.26 17.39 -10.21
CA LYS A 208 -2.05 17.54 -8.76
C LYS A 208 -3.38 17.51 -8.01
N PRO A 209 -3.40 17.18 -6.69
CA PRO A 209 -4.63 17.14 -5.89
C PRO A 209 -5.44 18.43 -5.92
N ASP A 210 -4.80 19.59 -5.96
CA ASP A 210 -5.46 20.90 -6.09
C ASP A 210 -6.13 21.16 -7.45
N GLN A 211 -5.91 20.30 -8.42
CA GLN A 211 -6.55 20.32 -9.74
C GLN A 211 -7.62 19.23 -9.90
N ILE A 212 -8.01 18.55 -8.81
CA ILE A 212 -8.99 17.45 -8.87
C ILE A 212 -10.33 17.89 -9.48
N ASP A 213 -10.76 19.11 -9.21
CA ASP A 213 -11.99 19.70 -9.72
C ASP A 213 -12.01 19.85 -11.26
N GLU A 214 -10.85 19.89 -11.90
CA GLU A 214 -10.74 19.97 -13.36
C GLU A 214 -11.03 18.62 -14.04
N VAL A 215 -10.86 17.51 -13.32
CA VAL A 215 -10.92 16.14 -13.89
C VAL A 215 -12.16 15.38 -13.45
N ILE A 216 -12.68 15.60 -12.23
CA ILE A 216 -13.87 14.93 -11.70
C ILE A 216 -15.11 15.09 -12.58
N PRO A 217 -15.43 16.29 -13.15
CA PRO A 217 -16.62 16.45 -13.99
C PRO A 217 -16.60 15.62 -15.28
N ARG A 218 -15.45 15.10 -15.68
CA ARG A 218 -15.30 14.27 -16.88
C ARG A 218 -15.30 12.76 -16.57
N ALA A 219 -15.21 12.38 -15.29
CA ALA A 219 -15.07 11.01 -14.86
C ALA A 219 -16.38 10.22 -15.03
N ASP A 220 -16.34 9.09 -15.73
CA ASP A 220 -17.38 8.07 -15.72
C ASP A 220 -17.21 7.13 -14.51
N VAL A 221 -15.99 7.02 -13.99
CA VAL A 221 -15.67 6.35 -12.72
C VAL A 221 -14.53 7.07 -12.01
N VAL A 222 -14.64 7.17 -10.68
CA VAL A 222 -13.57 7.63 -9.80
C VAL A 222 -13.13 6.45 -8.94
N PHE A 223 -11.82 6.14 -8.96
CA PHE A 223 -11.18 5.14 -8.11
C PHE A 223 -10.39 5.83 -7.00
N ILE A 224 -10.55 5.39 -5.77
CA ILE A 224 -9.78 5.86 -4.61
C ILE A 224 -8.75 4.81 -4.23
N SER A 225 -7.48 5.14 -4.44
CA SER A 225 -6.30 4.33 -4.11
C SER A 225 -5.20 5.12 -3.37
N ALA A 226 -5.46 6.38 -3.04
CA ALA A 226 -4.56 7.21 -2.23
C ALA A 226 -4.48 6.70 -0.78
N PRO A 227 -3.31 6.79 -0.11
CA PRO A 227 -3.20 6.52 1.32
C PRO A 227 -3.97 7.57 2.12
N HIS A 228 -4.42 7.22 3.33
CA HIS A 228 -5.03 8.20 4.24
C HIS A 228 -3.94 8.93 5.03
N THR A 229 -3.82 10.22 4.79
CA THR A 229 -2.90 11.14 5.44
C THR A 229 -3.66 12.42 5.83
N GLU A 230 -3.05 13.33 6.56
CA GLU A 230 -3.66 14.63 6.84
C GLU A 230 -4.04 15.38 5.55
N ARG A 231 -3.21 15.27 4.50
CA ARG A 231 -3.42 15.93 3.22
C ARG A 231 -4.56 15.30 2.41
N SER A 232 -4.67 13.98 2.39
CA SER A 232 -5.67 13.24 1.60
C SER A 232 -6.97 12.99 2.38
N HIS A 233 -7.08 13.47 3.63
CA HIS A 233 -8.29 13.35 4.41
C HIS A 233 -9.44 14.07 3.72
N LYS A 234 -10.48 13.29 3.34
CA LYS A 234 -11.64 13.78 2.56
C LYS A 234 -11.25 14.50 1.26
N GLU A 235 -10.20 14.07 0.58
CA GLU A 235 -9.82 14.58 -0.74
C GLU A 235 -10.95 14.44 -1.76
N MET A 236 -11.79 13.39 -1.65
CA MET A 236 -13.11 13.32 -2.25
C MET A 236 -14.17 13.75 -1.24
N GLY A 237 -14.32 15.04 -1.05
CA GLY A 237 -15.29 15.64 -0.15
C GLY A 237 -16.70 15.76 -0.76
N ALA A 238 -17.60 16.41 -0.05
CA ALA A 238 -18.97 16.63 -0.53
C ALA A 238 -19.00 17.43 -1.84
N HIS A 239 -18.09 18.39 -2.01
CA HIS A 239 -17.96 19.22 -3.21
C HIS A 239 -17.57 18.35 -4.44
N GLU A 240 -16.58 17.50 -4.32
CA GLU A 240 -16.11 16.64 -5.42
C GLU A 240 -17.21 15.63 -5.81
N PHE A 241 -17.99 15.11 -4.84
CA PHE A 241 -19.17 14.30 -5.17
C PHE A 241 -20.26 15.12 -5.91
N GLU A 242 -20.41 16.41 -5.62
CA GLU A 242 -21.31 17.29 -6.37
C GLU A 242 -20.80 17.60 -7.78
N LEU A 243 -19.48 17.59 -8.01
CA LEU A 243 -18.87 17.74 -9.33
C LEU A 243 -18.94 16.47 -10.18
N MET A 244 -19.07 15.29 -9.58
CA MET A 244 -19.13 14.05 -10.33
C MET A 244 -20.21 14.08 -11.43
N LYS A 245 -19.88 13.51 -12.56
CA LYS A 245 -20.77 13.39 -13.71
C LYS A 245 -22.02 12.59 -13.35
N PRO A 246 -23.23 12.99 -13.81
CA PRO A 246 -24.42 12.17 -13.66
C PRO A 246 -24.20 10.76 -14.21
N HIS A 247 -24.71 9.76 -13.49
CA HIS A 247 -24.59 8.34 -13.82
C HIS A 247 -23.15 7.78 -13.80
N SER A 248 -22.23 8.46 -13.10
CA SER A 248 -20.88 7.95 -12.86
C SER A 248 -20.84 6.95 -11.70
N TYR A 249 -19.71 6.27 -11.58
CA TYR A 249 -19.44 5.27 -10.54
C TYR A 249 -18.35 5.76 -9.58
N PHE A 250 -18.40 5.27 -8.34
CA PHE A 250 -17.39 5.54 -7.33
C PHE A 250 -16.85 4.21 -6.77
N ILE A 251 -15.54 4.01 -6.76
CA ILE A 251 -14.90 2.76 -6.28
C ILE A 251 -13.79 3.11 -5.28
N ALA A 252 -13.89 2.66 -4.04
CA ALA A 252 -12.91 2.92 -2.98
C ALA A 252 -12.30 1.63 -2.44
N VAL A 253 -10.95 1.51 -2.57
CA VAL A 253 -10.18 0.32 -2.20
C VAL A 253 -8.94 0.62 -1.37
N SER A 254 -8.79 1.85 -0.87
CA SER A 254 -7.64 2.25 -0.04
C SER A 254 -8.00 2.48 1.42
N ARG A 255 -8.60 3.64 1.74
CA ARG A 255 -9.03 3.98 3.11
C ARG A 255 -10.31 4.81 3.08
N GLY A 256 -11.20 4.55 4.04
CA GLY A 256 -12.48 5.27 4.18
C GLY A 256 -12.33 6.76 4.46
N GLY A 257 -11.27 7.15 5.19
CA GLY A 257 -11.02 8.56 5.50
C GLY A 257 -10.58 9.44 4.32
N VAL A 258 -10.33 8.87 3.13
CA VAL A 258 -9.98 9.64 1.92
C VAL A 258 -11.22 10.26 1.26
N TYR A 259 -12.40 9.78 1.56
CA TYR A 259 -13.65 10.30 0.98
C TYR A 259 -14.72 10.61 2.03
N ASP A 260 -15.62 11.52 1.70
CA ASP A 260 -16.77 11.86 2.55
C ASP A 260 -17.93 10.88 2.31
N MET A 261 -18.16 10.01 3.30
CA MET A 261 -19.27 9.04 3.24
C MET A 261 -20.65 9.68 3.15
N ASN A 262 -20.85 10.86 3.74
CA ASN A 262 -22.11 11.57 3.64
C ASN A 262 -22.31 12.13 2.23
N GLY A 263 -21.24 12.64 1.60
CA GLY A 263 -21.25 13.06 0.20
C GLY A 263 -21.59 11.90 -0.75
N LEU A 264 -20.99 10.71 -0.52
CA LEU A 264 -21.33 9.50 -1.26
C LEU A 264 -22.81 9.11 -1.11
N VAL A 265 -23.31 9.05 0.14
CA VAL A 265 -24.73 8.72 0.41
C VAL A 265 -25.66 9.72 -0.29
N LYS A 266 -25.38 11.03 -0.21
CA LYS A 266 -26.18 12.07 -0.87
C LYS A 266 -26.19 11.90 -2.40
N GLY A 267 -25.04 11.57 -2.99
CA GLY A 267 -24.91 11.32 -4.43
C GLY A 267 -25.71 10.10 -4.90
N LEU A 268 -25.77 9.05 -4.09
CA LEU A 268 -26.53 7.83 -4.37
C LEU A 268 -28.04 8.06 -4.18
N ASP A 269 -28.46 8.68 -3.08
CA ASP A 269 -29.86 8.95 -2.75
C ASP A 269 -30.51 9.88 -3.79
N GLY A 270 -29.76 10.89 -4.22
CA GLY A 270 -30.14 11.81 -5.31
C GLY A 270 -30.10 11.20 -6.71
N ARG A 271 -29.79 9.90 -6.86
CA ARG A 271 -29.61 9.18 -8.15
C ARG A 271 -28.61 9.85 -9.10
N LYS A 272 -27.72 10.67 -8.57
CA LYS A 272 -26.63 11.26 -9.35
C LYS A 272 -25.58 10.21 -9.70
N LEU A 273 -25.21 9.37 -8.74
CA LEU A 273 -24.32 8.24 -8.99
C LEU A 273 -25.10 7.02 -9.46
N ALA A 274 -24.59 6.34 -10.49
CA ALA A 274 -25.15 5.07 -10.96
C ALA A 274 -24.88 3.92 -10.01
N GLY A 275 -23.82 4.01 -9.20
CA GLY A 275 -23.49 3.04 -8.19
C GLY A 275 -22.14 3.29 -7.52
N ALA A 276 -21.87 2.54 -6.46
CA ALA A 276 -20.60 2.58 -5.75
C ALA A 276 -20.13 1.19 -5.31
N GLY A 277 -18.81 0.98 -5.33
CA GLY A 277 -18.13 -0.16 -4.74
C GLY A 277 -17.20 0.33 -3.64
N VAL A 278 -17.38 -0.13 -2.41
CA VAL A 278 -16.55 0.29 -1.28
C VAL A 278 -16.02 -0.93 -0.53
N ASP A 279 -14.71 -1.09 -0.51
CA ASP A 279 -14.03 -2.09 0.30
C ASP A 279 -13.61 -1.51 1.67
N VAL A 280 -13.59 -0.19 1.77
CA VAL A 280 -13.13 0.58 2.94
C VAL A 280 -14.15 1.64 3.32
N THR A 281 -14.35 1.86 4.61
CA THR A 281 -15.33 2.83 5.16
C THR A 281 -14.74 3.61 6.34
N ASP A 282 -15.40 4.69 6.75
CA ASP A 282 -15.08 5.43 7.96
C ASP A 282 -16.37 5.83 8.69
N PRO A 283 -16.68 5.23 9.87
CA PRO A 283 -15.86 4.27 10.59
C PRO A 283 -15.82 2.86 9.96
N GLU A 284 -14.83 2.08 10.38
CA GLU A 284 -14.67 0.68 9.99
C GLU A 284 -14.60 -0.19 11.26
N PRO A 285 -15.43 -1.24 11.40
CA PRO A 285 -16.45 -1.71 10.45
C PRO A 285 -17.62 -0.72 10.28
N LEU A 286 -18.26 -0.75 9.09
CA LEU A 286 -19.44 0.07 8.81
C LEU A 286 -20.58 -0.27 9.77
N PRO A 287 -21.14 0.70 10.53
CA PRO A 287 -22.17 0.43 11.52
C PRO A 287 -23.43 -0.18 10.92
N LYS A 288 -24.08 -1.06 11.70
CA LYS A 288 -25.41 -1.56 11.34
C LYS A 288 -26.39 -0.39 11.19
N GLY A 289 -27.25 -0.44 10.16
CA GLY A 289 -28.22 0.61 9.88
C GLY A 289 -27.67 1.82 9.13
N HIS A 290 -26.38 1.85 8.80
CA HIS A 290 -25.83 2.90 7.95
C HIS A 290 -26.56 2.95 6.61
N PRO A 291 -26.88 4.14 6.03
CA PRO A 291 -27.64 4.27 4.78
C PRO A 291 -27.08 3.46 3.61
N LEU A 292 -25.77 3.31 3.48
CA LEU A 292 -25.15 2.54 2.40
C LEU A 292 -25.65 1.09 2.29
N TRP A 293 -26.10 0.47 3.40
CA TRP A 293 -26.63 -0.89 3.38
C TRP A 293 -27.96 -1.06 2.62
N LYS A 294 -28.65 0.05 2.32
CA LYS A 294 -29.98 0.05 1.71
C LYS A 294 -29.99 0.24 0.19
N PHE A 295 -28.83 0.57 -0.39
CA PHE A 295 -28.75 0.83 -1.82
C PHE A 295 -28.50 -0.46 -2.61
N ASP A 296 -29.37 -0.78 -3.57
CA ASP A 296 -29.24 -1.94 -4.46
C ASP A 296 -28.08 -1.79 -5.47
N ASN A 297 -27.63 -0.55 -5.70
CA ASN A 297 -26.52 -0.20 -6.58
C ASN A 297 -25.22 0.07 -5.82
N VAL A 298 -25.06 -0.50 -4.63
CA VAL A 298 -23.83 -0.44 -3.84
C VAL A 298 -23.30 -1.84 -3.56
N ILE A 299 -22.00 -2.03 -3.74
CA ILE A 299 -21.28 -3.24 -3.34
C ILE A 299 -20.36 -2.85 -2.17
N ILE A 300 -20.52 -3.55 -1.05
CA ILE A 300 -19.68 -3.36 0.14
C ILE A 300 -18.93 -4.66 0.41
N THR A 301 -17.60 -4.56 0.52
CA THR A 301 -16.75 -5.67 0.95
C THR A 301 -15.99 -5.29 2.23
N PRO A 302 -15.65 -6.26 3.11
CA PRO A 302 -15.17 -5.95 4.46
C PRO A 302 -13.64 -5.80 4.51
N HIS A 303 -13.07 -4.85 3.76
CA HIS A 303 -11.64 -4.51 3.68
C HIS A 303 -10.78 -5.75 3.32
N ILE A 304 -11.15 -6.42 2.25
CA ILE A 304 -10.53 -7.67 1.78
C ILE A 304 -9.89 -7.57 0.39
N ALA A 305 -9.94 -6.40 -0.25
CA ALA A 305 -9.39 -6.23 -1.60
C ALA A 305 -7.93 -6.66 -1.73
N GLY A 306 -7.14 -6.54 -0.65
CA GLY A 306 -5.74 -6.96 -0.61
C GLY A 306 -5.53 -8.46 -0.31
N ARG A 307 -6.59 -9.28 -0.22
CA ARG A 307 -6.49 -10.71 0.04
C ARG A 307 -6.48 -11.52 -1.25
N SER A 308 -5.53 -12.45 -1.36
CA SER A 308 -5.45 -13.40 -2.48
C SER A 308 -4.70 -14.67 -2.06
N ASP A 309 -4.62 -15.64 -2.95
CA ASP A 309 -3.78 -16.83 -2.79
C ASP A 309 -2.28 -16.52 -2.83
N GLN A 310 -1.88 -15.31 -3.27
CA GLN A 310 -0.49 -14.86 -3.43
C GLN A 310 -0.06 -13.74 -2.48
N ASP A 311 -1.00 -13.08 -1.77
CA ASP A 311 -0.72 -11.90 -0.95
C ASP A 311 0.32 -12.18 0.13
N ARG A 312 0.12 -13.27 0.90
CA ARG A 312 1.03 -13.68 1.97
C ARG A 312 2.45 -13.96 1.44
N ALA A 313 2.58 -14.72 0.36
CA ALA A 313 3.88 -15.08 -0.21
C ALA A 313 4.67 -13.83 -0.64
N ARG A 314 4.00 -12.86 -1.26
CA ARG A 314 4.60 -11.59 -1.69
C ARG A 314 4.99 -10.72 -0.50
N MET A 315 4.11 -10.57 0.50
CA MET A 315 4.39 -9.77 1.70
C MET A 315 5.58 -10.33 2.49
N VAL A 316 5.61 -11.63 2.72
CA VAL A 316 6.74 -12.29 3.39
C VAL A 316 8.00 -12.21 2.54
N GLY A 317 7.88 -12.31 1.21
CA GLY A 317 8.99 -12.12 0.28
C GLY A 317 9.68 -10.76 0.45
N THR A 318 8.91 -9.67 0.54
CA THR A 318 9.45 -8.33 0.81
C THR A 318 10.14 -8.24 2.18
N ALA A 319 9.53 -8.82 3.21
CA ALA A 319 10.14 -8.86 4.55
C ALA A 319 11.46 -9.64 4.56
N LYS A 320 11.55 -10.77 3.85
CA LYS A 320 12.77 -11.56 3.67
C LYS A 320 13.85 -10.77 2.94
N GLU A 321 13.49 -10.08 1.86
CA GLU A 321 14.43 -9.25 1.11
C GLU A 321 14.97 -8.12 1.99
N ASN A 322 14.11 -7.38 2.68
CA ASN A 322 14.54 -6.30 3.56
C ASN A 322 15.36 -6.81 4.75
N LEU A 323 15.02 -7.96 5.32
CA LEU A 323 15.82 -8.58 6.37
C LEU A 323 17.24 -8.90 5.90
N ALA A 324 17.39 -9.54 4.74
CA ALA A 324 18.70 -9.85 4.17
C ALA A 324 19.51 -8.56 3.91
N ARG A 325 18.87 -7.56 3.29
CA ARG A 325 19.48 -6.23 3.03
C ARG A 325 19.92 -5.53 4.33
N PHE A 326 19.06 -5.55 5.35
CA PHE A 326 19.35 -4.92 6.64
C PHE A 326 20.55 -5.56 7.34
N VAL A 327 20.63 -6.88 7.34
CA VAL A 327 21.75 -7.62 7.94
C VAL A 327 23.05 -7.38 7.19
N GLU A 328 22.99 -7.25 5.88
CA GLU A 328 24.14 -6.96 5.00
C GLU A 328 24.49 -5.46 4.91
N GLY A 329 23.73 -4.57 5.56
CA GLY A 329 23.95 -3.13 5.49
C GLY A 329 23.62 -2.52 4.13
N LYS A 330 22.78 -3.16 3.31
CA LYS A 330 22.34 -2.70 2.00
C LYS A 330 21.10 -1.78 2.10
N PRO A 331 20.86 -0.89 1.12
CA PRO A 331 19.64 -0.08 1.07
C PRO A 331 18.38 -0.96 1.07
N LEU A 332 17.39 -0.59 1.89
CA LEU A 332 16.13 -1.29 2.00
C LEU A 332 15.18 -0.91 0.85
N VAL A 333 14.25 -1.80 0.52
CA VAL A 333 13.18 -1.53 -0.45
C VAL A 333 11.90 -1.09 0.27
N ASN A 334 11.03 -0.39 -0.45
CA ASN A 334 9.75 0.12 0.08
C ASN A 334 9.91 0.96 1.37
N VAL A 335 10.97 1.78 1.42
CA VAL A 335 11.15 2.74 2.51
C VAL A 335 10.02 3.77 2.48
N VAL A 336 9.46 4.02 3.66
CA VAL A 336 8.38 4.98 3.88
C VAL A 336 8.96 6.35 4.22
N ASP A 337 8.50 7.39 3.53
CA ASP A 337 8.64 8.75 4.01
C ASP A 337 7.67 8.96 5.18
N LYS A 338 8.21 8.93 6.40
CA LYS A 338 7.40 8.96 7.62
C LYS A 338 6.67 10.29 7.85
N GLN A 339 7.12 11.37 7.22
CA GLN A 339 6.45 12.68 7.31
C GLN A 339 5.29 12.77 6.32
N LYS A 340 5.45 12.16 5.12
CA LYS A 340 4.38 12.07 4.13
C LYS A 340 3.37 10.96 4.47
N GLY A 341 3.78 9.89 5.17
CA GLY A 341 2.95 8.74 5.53
C GLY A 341 2.79 7.67 4.44
N TYR A 342 3.73 7.62 3.43
CA TYR A 342 3.70 6.61 2.36
C TYR A 342 5.07 6.36 1.71
#